data_71d110a1c98e06580207f2ec8b321e47
#
_entry.id   71d110a1c98e06580207f2ec8b321e47
#
_cell.length_a   1.000
_cell.length_b   1.000
_cell.length_c   1.000
_cell.angle_alpha   90.00
_cell.angle_beta   90.00
_cell.angle_gamma   90.00
#
_symmetry.space_group_name_H-M   'P 1'
#
loop_
_entity.id
_entity.type
_entity.pdbx_description
1 polymer ?
#
loop_
_entity_poly.entity_id
_entity_poly.type
_entity_poly.pdbx_seq_one_letter_code
_entity_poly.pdbx_strand_id
1 'polypeptide(L)'
;MPVLDSSYKTPYFFRNGHISTAFSGLIRTVKDVIQERERIILPDDDFIDLDWSYSNEKTTKVIILLHGLEGNAQRPYMTGTAKLFNQNSIDAVSVNFRGCSGHDNLKFRSYHSGATEDLEAVIQHLVNNKDYKEIYIKGISLGGNMVLKYLGERTEVPEQ
;
A
#
# COMPACT_ATOMS: atom_id res chain seq x y z
N MET A 1 -25.02 -11.64 5.49
CA MET A 1 -24.47 -10.27 5.53
C MET A 1 -25.63 -9.30 5.52
N PRO A 2 -25.64 -8.27 6.37
CA PRO A 2 -26.69 -7.25 6.32
C PRO A 2 -26.61 -6.48 5.00
N VAL A 3 -27.75 -6.25 4.38
CA VAL A 3 -27.89 -5.32 3.26
C VAL A 3 -28.18 -3.95 3.87
N LEU A 4 -27.34 -2.97 3.60
CA LEU A 4 -27.50 -1.61 4.11
C LEU A 4 -27.90 -0.69 2.96
N ASP A 5 -28.88 0.17 3.21
CA ASP A 5 -29.24 1.23 2.26
C ASP A 5 -28.13 2.29 2.24
N SER A 6 -27.63 2.62 1.05
CA SER A 6 -26.56 3.60 0.87
C SER A 6 -27.15 4.96 0.47
N SER A 7 -26.79 6.01 1.19
CA SER A 7 -27.09 7.39 0.81
C SER A 7 -26.15 7.94 -0.29
N TYR A 8 -25.12 7.17 -0.67
CA TYR A 8 -24.16 7.58 -1.70
C TYR A 8 -24.83 7.74 -3.07
N LYS A 9 -24.62 8.89 -3.69
CA LYS A 9 -25.07 9.20 -5.04
C LYS A 9 -23.85 9.38 -5.95
N THR A 10 -23.68 8.44 -6.88
CA THR A 10 -22.60 8.53 -7.87
C THR A 10 -22.77 9.82 -8.70
N PRO A 11 -21.71 10.65 -8.83
CA PRO A 11 -21.72 11.81 -9.71
C PRO A 11 -22.11 11.40 -11.14
N TYR A 12 -22.84 12.29 -11.84
CA TYR A 12 -23.47 11.96 -13.13
C TYR A 12 -22.54 11.29 -14.14
N PHE A 13 -21.33 11.85 -14.33
CA PHE A 13 -20.36 11.31 -15.29
C PHE A 13 -19.79 9.94 -14.89
N PHE A 14 -19.79 9.58 -13.61
CA PHE A 14 -19.27 8.32 -13.12
C PHE A 14 -20.32 7.23 -12.94
N ARG A 15 -21.56 7.47 -13.38
CA ARG A 15 -22.62 6.45 -13.41
C ARG A 15 -22.34 5.35 -14.43
N ASN A 16 -21.57 5.65 -15.48
CA ASN A 16 -21.08 4.67 -16.44
C ASN A 16 -19.80 4.01 -15.89
N GLY A 17 -19.83 2.68 -15.71
CA GLY A 17 -18.70 1.92 -15.16
C GLY A 17 -17.43 2.02 -16.00
N HIS A 18 -17.53 2.08 -17.32
CA HIS A 18 -16.37 2.22 -18.21
C HIS A 18 -15.68 3.59 -18.01
N ILE A 19 -16.46 4.66 -17.92
CA ILE A 19 -15.95 6.02 -17.68
C ILE A 19 -15.29 6.08 -16.29
N SER A 20 -15.93 5.54 -15.27
CA SER A 20 -15.40 5.51 -13.92
C SER A 20 -14.08 4.75 -13.85
N THR A 21 -14.00 3.58 -14.50
CA THR A 21 -12.77 2.76 -14.53
C THR A 21 -11.65 3.45 -15.31
N ALA A 22 -11.94 3.95 -16.51
CA ALA A 22 -10.95 4.64 -17.33
C ALA A 22 -10.42 5.91 -16.65
N PHE A 23 -11.29 6.70 -16.05
CA PHE A 23 -10.86 7.89 -15.30
C PHE A 23 -9.95 7.53 -14.15
N SER A 24 -10.33 6.57 -13.33
CA SER A 24 -9.57 6.18 -12.13
C SER A 24 -8.21 5.57 -12.46
N GLY A 25 -8.12 4.82 -13.56
CA GLY A 25 -6.91 4.09 -13.93
C GLY A 25 -5.96 4.85 -14.87
N LEU A 26 -6.48 5.72 -15.76
CA LEU A 26 -5.71 6.32 -16.83
C LEU A 26 -5.62 7.85 -16.77
N ILE A 27 -6.67 8.51 -16.30
CA ILE A 27 -6.79 9.99 -16.41
C ILE A 27 -6.47 10.68 -15.09
N ARG A 28 -6.85 10.07 -13.97
CA ARG A 28 -6.62 10.65 -12.65
C ARG A 28 -5.14 10.82 -12.38
N THR A 29 -4.74 12.04 -12.05
CA THR A 29 -3.41 12.36 -11.55
C THR A 29 -3.51 12.89 -10.13
N VAL A 30 -2.52 12.55 -9.30
CA VAL A 30 -2.38 13.08 -7.95
C VAL A 30 -1.11 13.92 -7.93
N LYS A 31 -1.27 15.21 -7.68
CA LYS A 31 -0.15 16.17 -7.62
C LYS A 31 0.34 16.33 -6.18
N ASP A 32 1.54 16.87 -6.04
CA ASP A 32 2.12 17.28 -4.75
C ASP A 32 2.28 16.10 -3.76
N VAL A 33 2.69 14.94 -4.28
CA VAL A 33 3.14 13.81 -3.46
C VAL A 33 4.61 13.58 -3.78
N ILE A 34 5.47 13.87 -2.81
CA ILE A 34 6.89 13.57 -2.89
C ILE A 34 7.09 12.20 -2.26
N GLN A 35 7.77 11.32 -2.95
CA GLN A 35 8.09 9.99 -2.46
C GLN A 35 9.61 9.79 -2.45
N GLU A 36 10.12 9.25 -1.35
CA GLU A 36 11.51 8.86 -1.16
C GLU A 36 11.60 7.34 -1.17
N ARG A 37 12.50 6.79 -1.98
CA ARG A 37 12.66 5.35 -2.10
C ARG A 37 13.68 4.81 -1.13
N GLU A 38 13.28 3.81 -0.37
CA GLU A 38 14.13 2.95 0.45
C GLU A 38 14.07 1.51 -0.07
N ARG A 39 15.24 0.88 -0.24
CA ARG A 39 15.30 -0.55 -0.58
C ARG A 39 15.59 -1.36 0.65
N ILE A 40 14.78 -2.39 0.91
CA ILE A 40 15.03 -3.37 1.94
C ILE A 40 15.42 -4.72 1.33
N ILE A 41 16.36 -5.40 1.95
CA ILE A 41 16.78 -6.75 1.56
C ILE A 41 15.92 -7.76 2.30
N LEU A 42 15.41 -8.72 1.57
CA LEU A 42 14.57 -9.78 2.08
C LEU A 42 15.41 -10.98 2.57
N PRO A 43 14.84 -11.87 3.40
CA PRO A 43 15.57 -13.03 3.93
C PRO A 43 16.10 -14.00 2.86
N ASP A 44 15.60 -13.93 1.63
CA ASP A 44 16.05 -14.75 0.48
C ASP A 44 17.08 -14.03 -0.41
N ASP A 45 17.69 -12.96 0.08
CA ASP A 45 18.64 -12.08 -0.62
C ASP A 45 18.06 -11.40 -1.87
N ASP A 46 16.73 -11.30 -1.95
CA ASP A 46 16.04 -10.44 -2.89
C ASP A 46 15.71 -9.09 -2.24
N PHE A 47 14.94 -8.23 -2.89
CA PHE A 47 14.61 -6.93 -2.34
C PHE A 47 13.16 -6.52 -2.58
N ILE A 48 12.71 -5.56 -1.78
CA ILE A 48 11.49 -4.78 -1.99
C ILE A 48 11.84 -3.29 -1.90
N ASP A 49 11.27 -2.51 -2.79
CA ASP A 49 11.38 -1.05 -2.78
C ASP A 49 10.14 -0.46 -2.08
N LEU A 50 10.39 0.36 -1.09
CA LEU A 50 9.42 1.10 -0.30
C LEU A 50 9.45 2.57 -0.72
N ASP A 51 8.33 3.12 -1.13
CA ASP A 51 8.20 4.53 -1.49
C ASP A 51 7.50 5.29 -0.36
N TRP A 52 8.28 6.04 0.38
CA TRP A 52 7.84 6.83 1.54
C TRP A 52 7.27 8.17 1.12
N SER A 53 6.17 8.57 1.74
CA SER A 53 5.69 9.94 1.73
C SER A 53 5.35 10.36 3.16
N TYR A 54 5.87 11.52 3.54
CA TYR A 54 5.79 11.98 4.92
C TYR A 54 4.71 13.03 5.09
N SER A 55 4.09 13.06 6.26
CA SER A 55 3.22 14.15 6.67
C SER A 55 4.06 15.41 6.91
N ASN A 56 3.41 16.58 6.82
CA ASN A 56 4.08 17.85 7.12
C ASN A 56 4.40 18.01 8.61
N GLU A 57 3.72 17.24 9.46
CA GLU A 57 3.90 17.25 10.90
C GLU A 57 4.63 15.99 11.36
N LYS A 58 5.50 16.13 12.35
CA LYS A 58 6.15 14.96 12.95
C LYS A 58 5.09 14.05 13.57
N THR A 59 5.11 12.77 13.20
CA THR A 59 4.15 11.78 13.66
C THR A 59 4.84 10.49 14.11
N THR A 60 4.13 9.71 14.93
CA THR A 60 4.52 8.36 15.33
C THR A 60 3.60 7.31 14.68
N LYS A 61 2.84 7.70 13.66
CA LYS A 61 1.88 6.86 12.95
C LYS A 61 2.31 6.65 11.51
N VAL A 62 2.21 5.43 11.03
CA VAL A 62 2.49 5.09 9.64
C VAL A 62 1.45 4.16 9.07
N ILE A 63 1.14 4.31 7.79
CA ILE A 63 0.32 3.37 7.05
C ILE A 63 1.14 2.66 5.98
N ILE A 64 1.10 1.33 5.97
CA ILE A 64 1.61 0.47 4.90
C ILE A 64 0.53 0.36 3.83
N LEU A 65 0.87 0.71 2.60
CA LEU A 65 -0.02 0.64 1.44
C LEU A 65 0.43 -0.45 0.49
N LEU A 66 -0.47 -1.40 0.18
CA LEU A 66 -0.24 -2.52 -0.72
C LEU A 66 -1.09 -2.37 -1.97
N HIS A 67 -0.46 -2.35 -3.15
CA HIS A 67 -1.16 -2.17 -4.42
C HIS A 67 -1.85 -3.45 -4.93
N GLY A 68 -2.65 -3.32 -5.97
CA GLY A 68 -3.28 -4.43 -6.68
C GLY A 68 -2.35 -5.06 -7.72
N LEU A 69 -2.86 -6.09 -8.42
CA LEU A 69 -2.14 -6.79 -9.48
C LEU A 69 -1.57 -5.79 -10.52
N GLU A 70 -0.30 -5.97 -10.88
CA GLU A 70 0.45 -5.12 -11.83
C GLU A 70 0.43 -3.61 -11.49
N GLY A 71 0.20 -3.30 -10.21
CA GLY A 71 0.30 -1.95 -9.70
C GLY A 71 1.74 -1.59 -9.31
N ASN A 72 1.89 -0.42 -8.73
CA ASN A 72 3.09 0.05 -8.05
C ASN A 72 2.73 1.23 -7.14
N ALA A 73 3.71 1.74 -6.38
CA ALA A 73 3.52 2.84 -5.45
C ALA A 73 3.12 4.17 -6.11
N GLN A 74 3.38 4.37 -7.41
CA GLN A 74 3.06 5.60 -8.16
C GLN A 74 1.65 5.60 -8.75
N ARG A 75 0.92 4.51 -8.68
CA ARG A 75 -0.47 4.50 -9.19
C ARG A 75 -1.32 5.56 -8.49
N PRO A 76 -2.21 6.27 -9.20
CA PRO A 76 -2.99 7.38 -8.64
C PRO A 76 -3.80 7.03 -7.38
N TYR A 77 -4.26 5.80 -7.25
CA TYR A 77 -4.96 5.35 -6.06
C TYR A 77 -4.02 5.16 -4.86
N MET A 78 -2.76 4.79 -5.10
CA MET A 78 -1.72 4.67 -4.06
C MET A 78 -1.30 6.06 -3.58
N THR A 79 -0.83 6.91 -4.50
CA THR A 79 -0.39 8.28 -4.18
C THR A 79 -1.52 9.12 -3.59
N GLY A 80 -2.76 8.96 -4.09
CA GLY A 80 -3.93 9.64 -3.52
C GLY A 80 -4.27 9.18 -2.10
N THR A 81 -4.08 7.89 -1.81
CA THR A 81 -4.24 7.37 -0.46
C THR A 81 -3.13 7.90 0.46
N ALA A 82 -1.87 7.82 0.03
CA ALA A 82 -0.74 8.34 0.78
C ALA A 82 -0.94 9.83 1.13
N LYS A 83 -1.31 10.66 0.13
CA LYS A 83 -1.62 12.09 0.35
C LYS A 83 -2.71 12.30 1.40
N LEU A 84 -3.79 11.53 1.35
CA LEU A 84 -4.87 11.63 2.32
C LEU A 84 -4.39 11.34 3.75
N PHE A 85 -3.58 10.32 3.93
CA PHE A 85 -3.03 9.97 5.24
C PHE A 85 -2.01 11.02 5.72
N ASN A 86 -1.14 11.52 4.83
CA ASN A 86 -0.20 12.60 5.17
C ASN A 86 -0.93 13.88 5.62
N GLN A 87 -2.06 14.22 5.01
CA GLN A 87 -2.92 15.34 5.43
C GLN A 87 -3.57 15.14 6.81
N ASN A 88 -3.59 13.91 7.32
CA ASN A 88 -4.10 13.54 8.63
C ASN A 88 -2.98 13.15 9.62
N SER A 89 -1.78 13.67 9.42
CA SER A 89 -0.61 13.46 10.30
C SER A 89 -0.23 11.99 10.45
N ILE A 90 -0.31 11.22 9.36
CA ILE A 90 0.13 9.82 9.27
C ILE A 90 1.08 9.71 8.09
N ASP A 91 2.30 9.23 8.33
CA ASP A 91 3.25 8.92 7.26
C ASP A 91 2.75 7.72 6.46
N ALA A 92 3.12 7.64 5.19
CA ALA A 92 2.73 6.52 4.35
C ALA A 92 3.95 5.87 3.70
N VAL A 93 3.98 4.55 3.73
CA VAL A 93 4.94 3.72 3.02
C VAL A 93 4.21 2.84 2.01
N SER A 94 4.44 3.12 0.73
CA SER A 94 3.86 2.35 -0.37
C SER A 94 4.83 1.26 -0.78
N VAL A 95 4.40 0.01 -0.65
CA VAL A 95 5.21 -1.16 -0.98
C VAL A 95 5.11 -1.43 -2.49
N ASN A 96 6.25 -1.55 -3.15
CA ASN A 96 6.30 -2.10 -4.51
C ASN A 96 6.59 -3.60 -4.40
N PHE A 97 5.63 -4.44 -4.77
CA PHE A 97 5.87 -5.89 -4.79
C PHE A 97 7.03 -6.25 -5.73
N ARG A 98 7.60 -7.44 -5.55
CA ARG A 98 8.72 -7.95 -6.35
C ARG A 98 8.47 -7.74 -7.84
N GLY A 99 9.42 -7.10 -8.55
CA GLY A 99 9.32 -6.76 -9.97
C GLY A 99 8.39 -5.60 -10.33
N CYS A 100 7.78 -4.91 -9.34
CA CYS A 100 6.84 -3.82 -9.58
C CYS A 100 7.42 -2.41 -9.37
N SER A 101 8.68 -2.29 -8.94
CA SER A 101 9.32 -1.01 -8.62
C SER A 101 9.98 -0.32 -9.83
N GLY A 102 9.97 -0.96 -11.00
CA GLY A 102 10.73 -0.56 -12.17
C GLY A 102 12.14 -1.14 -12.21
N HIS A 103 12.48 -2.01 -11.26
CA HIS A 103 13.70 -2.79 -11.22
C HIS A 103 13.36 -4.28 -11.16
N ASP A 104 14.08 -5.09 -11.92
CA ASP A 104 13.93 -6.54 -11.88
C ASP A 104 14.47 -7.08 -10.55
N ASN A 105 13.75 -8.05 -9.98
CA ASN A 105 14.20 -8.75 -8.80
C ASN A 105 15.39 -9.67 -9.10
N LEU A 106 16.15 -10.02 -8.07
CA LEU A 106 17.36 -10.83 -8.18
C LEU A 106 17.06 -12.34 -8.22
N LYS A 107 15.88 -12.72 -7.71
CA LYS A 107 15.48 -14.13 -7.61
C LYS A 107 14.35 -14.45 -8.59
N PHE A 108 14.19 -15.72 -8.88
CA PHE A 108 13.12 -16.24 -9.76
C PHE A 108 11.72 -16.07 -9.16
N ARG A 109 11.64 -15.90 -7.84
CA ARG A 109 10.38 -15.75 -7.12
C ARG A 109 9.68 -14.44 -7.50
N SER A 110 8.41 -14.53 -7.88
CA SER A 110 7.54 -13.38 -8.11
C SER A 110 6.55 -13.19 -6.96
N TYR A 111 5.91 -12.03 -6.91
CA TYR A 111 4.84 -11.77 -5.95
C TYR A 111 3.55 -12.52 -6.32
N HIS A 112 2.75 -12.80 -5.32
CA HIS A 112 1.38 -13.32 -5.46
C HIS A 112 0.52 -12.90 -4.25
N SER A 113 -0.78 -13.12 -4.34
CA SER A 113 -1.74 -12.68 -3.30
C SER A 113 -1.54 -13.32 -1.92
N GLY A 114 -0.71 -14.32 -1.83
CA GLY A 114 -0.39 -15.03 -0.60
C GLY A 114 1.05 -14.88 -0.13
N ALA A 115 1.84 -13.95 -0.68
CA ALA A 115 3.24 -13.70 -0.28
C ALA A 115 3.32 -12.90 1.04
N THR A 116 2.76 -13.46 2.11
CA THR A 116 2.65 -12.80 3.42
C THR A 116 3.98 -12.62 4.13
N GLU A 117 4.99 -13.40 3.79
CA GLU A 117 6.36 -13.28 4.27
C GLU A 117 7.03 -11.98 3.79
N ASP A 118 6.70 -11.49 2.60
CA ASP A 118 7.20 -10.21 2.10
C ASP A 118 6.59 -9.04 2.90
N LEU A 119 5.30 -9.12 3.22
CA LEU A 119 4.63 -8.15 4.10
C LEU A 119 5.21 -8.20 5.51
N GLU A 120 5.46 -9.40 6.04
CA GLU A 120 6.12 -9.56 7.34
C GLU A 120 7.47 -8.87 7.37
N ALA A 121 8.29 -9.06 6.34
CA ALA A 121 9.60 -8.41 6.27
C ALA A 121 9.49 -6.87 6.30
N VAL A 122 8.48 -6.30 5.63
CA VAL A 122 8.18 -4.86 5.68
C VAL A 122 7.77 -4.43 7.09
N ILE A 123 6.86 -5.15 7.74
CA ILE A 123 6.41 -4.84 9.10
C ILE A 123 7.58 -4.90 10.07
N GLN A 124 8.37 -5.97 10.03
CA GLN A 124 9.56 -6.13 10.89
C GLN A 124 10.60 -5.03 10.64
N HIS A 125 10.77 -4.60 9.39
CA HIS A 125 11.63 -3.46 9.08
C HIS A 125 11.16 -2.18 9.78
N LEU A 126 9.86 -1.90 9.76
CA LEU A 126 9.29 -0.73 10.44
C LEU A 126 9.46 -0.83 11.97
N VAL A 127 9.11 -1.98 12.55
CA VAL A 127 9.20 -2.23 14.00
C VAL A 127 10.63 -2.07 14.51
N ASN A 128 11.62 -2.60 13.77
CA ASN A 128 12.99 -2.67 14.23
C ASN A 128 13.83 -1.41 13.91
N ASN A 129 13.46 -0.66 12.86
CA ASN A 129 14.31 0.41 12.33
C ASN A 129 13.65 1.80 12.30
N LYS A 130 12.39 1.92 12.71
CA LYS A 130 11.65 3.19 12.70
C LYS A 130 10.96 3.40 14.06
N ASP A 131 10.75 4.65 14.46
CA ASP A 131 10.16 5.03 15.75
C ASP A 131 8.63 5.20 15.70
N TYR A 132 7.94 4.37 14.90
CA TYR A 132 6.48 4.40 14.84
C TYR A 132 5.85 3.62 16.00
N LYS A 133 4.80 4.19 16.59
CA LYS A 133 4.01 3.58 17.67
C LYS A 133 2.70 2.95 17.18
N GLU A 134 2.23 3.38 16.01
CA GLU A 134 1.01 2.87 15.41
C GLU A 134 1.29 2.56 13.93
N ILE A 135 1.08 1.32 13.54
CA ILE A 135 1.25 0.83 12.18
C ILE A 135 -0.11 0.39 11.64
N TYR A 136 -0.60 1.10 10.63
CA TYR A 136 -1.81 0.75 9.92
C TYR A 136 -1.45 0.02 8.62
N ILE A 137 -2.33 -0.86 8.15
CA ILE A 137 -2.13 -1.56 6.88
C ILE A 137 -3.38 -1.41 6.01
N LYS A 138 -3.19 -1.03 4.76
CA LYS A 138 -4.25 -0.96 3.75
C LYS A 138 -3.82 -1.67 2.48
N GLY A 139 -4.58 -2.68 2.08
CA GLY A 139 -4.40 -3.36 0.81
C GLY A 139 -5.54 -3.07 -0.17
N ILE A 140 -5.22 -3.06 -1.45
CA ILE A 140 -6.17 -2.84 -2.54
C ILE A 140 -6.13 -4.08 -3.45
N SER A 141 -7.31 -4.71 -3.68
CA SER A 141 -7.43 -5.91 -4.52
C SER A 141 -6.49 -7.03 -4.05
N LEU A 142 -5.50 -7.43 -4.84
CA LEU A 142 -4.48 -8.42 -4.46
C LEU A 142 -3.80 -8.07 -3.13
N GLY A 143 -3.43 -6.81 -2.92
CA GLY A 143 -2.86 -6.35 -1.64
C GLY A 143 -3.84 -6.51 -0.48
N GLY A 144 -5.15 -6.31 -0.72
CA GLY A 144 -6.20 -6.56 0.29
C GLY A 144 -6.27 -8.03 0.69
N ASN A 145 -6.18 -8.95 -0.28
CA ASN A 145 -6.12 -10.38 0.01
C ASN A 145 -4.87 -10.75 0.83
N MET A 146 -3.73 -10.15 0.50
CA MET A 146 -2.48 -10.36 1.25
C MET A 146 -2.63 -9.93 2.73
N VAL A 147 -3.24 -8.77 2.99
CA VAL A 147 -3.51 -8.30 4.37
C VAL A 147 -4.39 -9.30 5.13
N LEU A 148 -5.52 -9.71 4.52
CA LEU A 148 -6.44 -10.64 5.18
C LEU A 148 -5.79 -11.99 5.45
N LYS A 149 -5.01 -12.51 4.50
CA LYS A 149 -4.26 -13.76 4.69
C LYS A 149 -3.21 -13.60 5.80
N TYR A 150 -2.45 -12.51 5.77
CA TYR A 150 -1.44 -12.21 6.79
C TYR A 150 -2.03 -12.23 8.20
N LEU A 151 -3.16 -11.54 8.41
CA LEU A 151 -3.84 -11.51 9.71
C LEU A 151 -4.44 -12.87 10.09
N GLY A 152 -4.93 -13.63 9.11
CA GLY A 152 -5.53 -14.95 9.35
C GLY A 152 -4.53 -16.07 9.65
N GLU A 153 -3.28 -15.93 9.22
CA GLU A 153 -2.21 -16.92 9.45
C GLU A 153 -1.45 -16.68 10.76
N ARG A 154 -1.62 -15.51 11.37
CA ARG A 154 -0.86 -15.12 12.55
C ARG A 154 -1.66 -15.38 13.82
N THR A 155 -1.01 -16.00 14.79
CA THR A 155 -1.52 -16.13 16.16
C THR A 155 -1.17 -14.90 16.99
N GLU A 156 -0.11 -14.17 16.59
CA GLU A 156 0.35 -12.94 17.23
C GLU A 156 0.73 -11.92 16.14
N VAL A 157 0.31 -10.70 16.31
CA VAL A 157 0.74 -9.53 15.53
C VAL A 157 1.45 -8.55 16.46
N PRO A 158 2.42 -7.74 15.97
CA PRO A 158 3.03 -6.70 16.81
C PRO A 158 1.96 -5.82 17.47
N GLU A 159 2.15 -5.47 18.73
CA GLU A 159 1.21 -4.65 19.53
C GLU A 159 1.24 -3.15 19.14
N GLN A 160 1.78 -2.77 17.98
CA GLN A 160 1.97 -1.39 17.52
C GLN A 160 0.90 -0.93 16.53
#